data_99b348d2b94b49d3d4498dcaa2683422
#
_entry.id   99b348d2b94b49d3d4498dcaa2683422
#
_cell.length_a   1.000
_cell.length_b   1.000
_cell.length_c   1.000
_cell.angle_alpha   90.00
_cell.angle_beta   90.00
_cell.angle_gamma   90.00
#
_symmetry.space_group_name_H-M   'P 1'
#
loop_
_entity.id
_entity.type
_entity.pdbx_description
1 polymer ?
#
loop_
_entity_poly.entity_id
_entity_poly.type
_entity_poly.pdbx_seq_one_letter_code
_entity_poly.pdbx_strand_id
1 'polypeptide(L)'
;LFEALEKVTLTLAHHKKEIIVQTQLVLTIISDDKPGVVELLAQTITRHQGNWLESRMAHLAGKFAGILQIAVDSESDAALREALASLAPQGLKIVVESAAETVKPAGKEFQFSVVGNDRPGIVFEIAQAFASRHINMSELETACSSMPWSGEPMFEATGLIQVPKSVDMDELYDHLDTIADELAVDVRLESPTEDVHH
;
A
#
# COMPACT_ATOMS: atom_id res chain seq x y z
N LEU A 1 -37.91 -43.67 24.34
CA LEU A 1 -36.73 -43.82 23.45
C LEU A 1 -36.89 -42.97 22.17
N PHE A 2 -38.11 -42.88 21.60
CA PHE A 2 -38.40 -42.11 20.38
C PHE A 2 -38.28 -40.58 20.62
N GLU A 3 -38.77 -40.04 21.75
CA GLU A 3 -38.69 -38.62 22.08
C GLU A 3 -37.24 -38.12 22.32
N ALA A 4 -36.35 -39.01 22.74
CA ALA A 4 -34.93 -38.65 22.93
C ALA A 4 -34.17 -38.53 21.60
N LEU A 5 -34.56 -39.30 20.57
CA LEU A 5 -33.98 -39.21 19.23
C LEU A 5 -34.42 -37.95 18.48
N GLU A 6 -35.69 -37.54 18.62
CA GLU A 6 -36.15 -36.27 18.01
C GLU A 6 -35.47 -35.04 18.58
N LYS A 7 -35.23 -34.98 19.91
CA LYS A 7 -34.51 -33.85 20.52
C LYS A 7 -33.06 -33.79 20.11
N VAL A 8 -32.38 -34.92 19.89
CA VAL A 8 -31.00 -34.95 19.40
C VAL A 8 -30.92 -34.49 17.94
N THR A 9 -31.88 -34.85 17.12
CA THR A 9 -31.96 -34.45 15.70
C THR A 9 -32.25 -32.95 15.56
N LEU A 10 -33.09 -32.36 16.42
CA LEU A 10 -33.37 -30.92 16.43
C LEU A 10 -32.16 -30.11 16.95
N THR A 11 -31.36 -30.64 17.88
CA THR A 11 -30.18 -29.94 18.42
C THR A 11 -29.02 -29.93 17.42
N LEU A 12 -28.92 -30.96 16.55
CA LEU A 12 -27.90 -31.00 15.48
C LEU A 12 -28.22 -30.10 14.28
N ALA A 13 -29.48 -29.71 14.11
CA ALA A 13 -29.91 -28.83 13.03
C ALA A 13 -29.59 -27.34 13.27
N HIS A 14 -29.19 -26.94 14.48
CA HIS A 14 -28.95 -25.52 14.86
C HIS A 14 -27.47 -25.08 14.90
N HIS A 15 -26.54 -25.91 14.46
CA HIS A 15 -25.11 -25.54 14.36
C HIS A 15 -24.51 -25.75 12.96
N LYS A 16 -25.29 -25.43 11.93
CA LYS A 16 -24.67 -25.16 10.64
C LYS A 16 -24.06 -23.75 10.74
N LYS A 17 -22.86 -23.66 11.31
CA LYS A 17 -22.02 -22.49 11.21
C LYS A 17 -21.77 -22.31 9.71
N GLU A 18 -22.52 -21.43 9.04
CA GLU A 18 -22.22 -21.04 7.68
C GLU A 18 -20.76 -20.61 7.66
N ILE A 19 -19.95 -21.32 6.92
CA ILE A 19 -18.58 -20.90 6.64
C ILE A 19 -18.75 -19.71 5.69
N ILE A 20 -18.79 -18.52 6.25
CA ILE A 20 -18.79 -17.29 5.47
C ILE A 20 -17.42 -17.24 4.79
N VAL A 21 -17.41 -17.48 3.48
CA VAL A 21 -16.20 -17.35 2.67
C VAL A 21 -16.02 -15.85 2.38
N GLN A 22 -14.98 -15.27 2.94
CA GLN A 22 -14.64 -13.86 2.68
C GLN A 22 -13.72 -13.76 1.48
N THR A 23 -14.00 -12.81 0.62
CA THR A 23 -13.14 -12.38 -0.49
C THR A 23 -12.41 -11.11 -0.07
N GLN A 24 -11.10 -11.09 -0.29
CA GLN A 24 -10.31 -9.87 -0.11
C GLN A 24 -10.13 -9.16 -1.46
N LEU A 25 -10.37 -7.88 -1.46
CA LEU A 25 -10.28 -7.02 -2.64
C LEU A 25 -9.28 -5.89 -2.38
N VAL A 26 -8.59 -5.52 -3.45
CA VAL A 26 -7.74 -4.32 -3.47
C VAL A 26 -8.37 -3.32 -4.42
N LEU A 27 -8.59 -2.12 -3.93
CA LEU A 27 -9.15 -1.01 -4.67
C LEU A 27 -8.04 0.02 -4.93
N THR A 28 -7.88 0.42 -6.20
CA THR A 28 -7.10 1.60 -6.56
C THR A 28 -8.07 2.74 -6.84
N ILE A 29 -7.88 3.87 -6.16
CA ILE A 29 -8.83 4.98 -6.16
C ILE A 29 -8.12 6.25 -6.59
N ILE A 30 -8.76 7.02 -7.47
CA ILE A 30 -8.37 8.40 -7.80
C ILE A 30 -9.61 9.27 -7.98
N SER A 31 -9.57 10.47 -7.39
CA SER A 31 -10.61 11.50 -7.52
C SER A 31 -10.02 12.90 -7.47
N ASP A 32 -10.84 13.91 -7.71
CA ASP A 32 -10.50 15.27 -7.29
C ASP A 32 -10.48 15.33 -5.76
N ASP A 33 -9.54 16.12 -5.22
CA ASP A 33 -9.45 16.33 -3.77
C ASP A 33 -10.59 17.23 -3.31
N LYS A 34 -11.58 16.62 -2.65
CA LYS A 34 -12.77 17.31 -2.12
C LYS A 34 -13.26 16.62 -0.84
N PRO A 35 -13.88 17.36 0.09
CA PRO A 35 -14.48 16.77 1.28
C PRO A 35 -15.49 15.69 0.93
N GLY A 36 -15.52 14.61 1.74
CA GLY A 36 -16.52 13.55 1.65
C GLY A 36 -16.11 12.36 0.76
N VAL A 37 -14.98 12.38 0.07
CA VAL A 37 -14.52 11.24 -0.77
C VAL A 37 -14.38 9.96 0.06
N VAL A 38 -13.68 10.04 1.18
CA VAL A 38 -13.46 8.88 2.07
C VAL A 38 -14.78 8.43 2.72
N GLU A 39 -15.64 9.38 3.12
CA GLU A 39 -16.94 9.07 3.69
C GLU A 39 -17.83 8.31 2.71
N LEU A 40 -17.92 8.78 1.46
CA LEU A 40 -18.71 8.15 0.41
C LEU A 40 -18.23 6.73 0.12
N LEU A 41 -16.91 6.53 0.06
CA LEU A 41 -16.29 5.23 -0.15
C LEU A 41 -16.59 4.29 1.02
N ALA A 42 -16.34 4.73 2.26
CA ALA A 42 -16.59 3.95 3.46
C ALA A 42 -18.08 3.57 3.61
N GLN A 43 -18.98 4.50 3.31
CA GLN A 43 -20.42 4.27 3.35
C GLN A 43 -20.84 3.20 2.31
N THR A 44 -20.27 3.26 1.09
CA THR A 44 -20.56 2.28 0.03
C THR A 44 -20.09 0.90 0.44
N ILE A 45 -18.88 0.77 0.97
CA ILE A 45 -18.31 -0.49 1.45
C ILE A 45 -19.17 -1.06 2.58
N THR A 46 -19.49 -0.26 3.59
CA THR A 46 -20.27 -0.69 4.76
C THR A 46 -21.69 -1.15 4.39
N ARG A 47 -22.36 -0.46 3.47
CA ARG A 47 -23.70 -0.84 2.99
C ARG A 47 -23.75 -2.21 2.32
N HIS A 48 -22.64 -2.66 1.77
CA HIS A 48 -22.49 -3.96 1.14
C HIS A 48 -21.73 -4.97 2.03
N GLN A 49 -21.76 -4.74 3.35
CA GLN A 49 -21.16 -5.65 4.34
C GLN A 49 -19.64 -5.83 4.16
N GLY A 50 -18.97 -4.89 3.49
CA GLY A 50 -17.53 -4.86 3.37
C GLY A 50 -16.87 -4.29 4.64
N ASN A 51 -15.70 -4.81 4.96
CA ASN A 51 -14.85 -4.35 6.04
C ASN A 51 -13.58 -3.70 5.48
N TRP A 52 -13.31 -2.45 5.88
CA TRP A 52 -12.10 -1.72 5.57
C TRP A 52 -10.95 -2.29 6.39
N LEU A 53 -9.89 -2.77 5.76
CA LEU A 53 -8.76 -3.42 6.43
C LEU A 53 -7.57 -2.47 6.53
N GLU A 54 -6.95 -2.15 5.41
CA GLU A 54 -5.75 -1.34 5.34
C GLU A 54 -5.84 -0.38 4.15
N SER A 55 -5.25 0.81 4.27
CA SER A 55 -5.21 1.75 3.15
C SER A 55 -3.99 2.65 3.22
N ARG A 56 -3.55 3.10 2.04
CA ARG A 56 -2.58 4.17 1.86
C ARG A 56 -3.14 5.16 0.87
N MET A 57 -3.37 6.38 1.33
CA MET A 57 -4.00 7.42 0.53
C MET A 57 -3.26 8.73 0.73
N ALA A 58 -3.16 9.52 -0.34
CA ALA A 58 -2.51 10.80 -0.33
C ALA A 58 -3.20 11.80 -1.26
N HIS A 59 -3.00 13.07 -0.95
CA HIS A 59 -3.39 14.17 -1.82
C HIS A 59 -2.14 14.70 -2.54
N LEU A 60 -2.23 14.90 -3.84
CA LEU A 60 -1.17 15.48 -4.65
C LEU A 60 -1.74 16.29 -5.82
N ALA A 61 -1.30 17.53 -5.96
CA ALA A 61 -1.67 18.40 -7.08
C ALA A 61 -3.19 18.50 -7.33
N GLY A 62 -3.99 18.60 -6.27
CA GLY A 62 -5.46 18.69 -6.34
C GLY A 62 -6.16 17.36 -6.64
N LYS A 63 -5.43 16.25 -6.63
CA LYS A 63 -5.98 14.90 -6.70
C LYS A 63 -5.83 14.19 -5.36
N PHE A 64 -6.82 13.36 -5.04
CA PHE A 64 -6.79 12.41 -3.94
C PHE A 64 -6.71 11.00 -4.54
N ALA A 65 -5.70 10.23 -4.17
CA ALA A 65 -5.49 8.89 -4.71
C ALA A 65 -4.97 7.92 -3.66
N GLY A 66 -5.16 6.63 -3.88
CA GLY A 66 -4.61 5.61 -3.01
C GLY A 66 -5.01 4.20 -3.34
N ILE A 67 -4.52 3.28 -2.51
CA ILE A 67 -4.87 1.87 -2.49
C ILE A 67 -5.56 1.52 -1.17
N LEU A 68 -6.54 0.64 -1.24
CA LEU A 68 -7.36 0.20 -0.11
C LEU A 68 -7.59 -1.29 -0.20
N GLN A 69 -7.33 -2.01 0.88
CA GLN A 69 -7.70 -3.41 1.03
C GLN A 69 -8.98 -3.53 1.86
N ILE A 70 -9.91 -4.33 1.36
CA ILE A 70 -11.16 -4.62 2.05
C ILE A 70 -11.44 -6.13 2.08
N ALA A 71 -12.22 -6.57 3.03
CA ALA A 71 -12.83 -7.90 3.04
C ALA A 71 -14.34 -7.78 2.83
N VAL A 72 -14.92 -8.67 2.06
CA VAL A 72 -16.37 -8.74 1.81
C VAL A 72 -16.82 -10.19 1.73
N ASP A 73 -18.03 -10.48 2.14
CA ASP A 73 -18.60 -11.80 1.97
C ASP A 73 -18.78 -12.11 0.48
N SER A 74 -18.41 -13.31 0.07
CA SER A 74 -18.41 -13.71 -1.35
C SER A 74 -19.76 -13.52 -2.04
N GLU A 75 -20.85 -13.59 -1.30
CA GLU A 75 -22.20 -13.34 -1.81
C GLU A 75 -22.45 -11.85 -2.12
N SER A 76 -21.77 -10.94 -1.42
CA SER A 76 -21.90 -9.49 -1.57
C SER A 76 -20.88 -8.88 -2.54
N ASP A 77 -19.85 -9.64 -2.96
CA ASP A 77 -18.75 -9.16 -3.82
C ASP A 77 -19.26 -8.51 -5.12
N ALA A 78 -20.13 -9.19 -5.85
CA ALA A 78 -20.64 -8.67 -7.12
C ALA A 78 -21.43 -7.37 -6.95
N ALA A 79 -22.28 -7.28 -5.93
CA ALA A 79 -23.07 -6.09 -5.63
C ALA A 79 -22.17 -4.92 -5.17
N LEU A 80 -21.14 -5.20 -4.40
CA LEU A 80 -20.17 -4.18 -3.99
C LEU A 80 -19.39 -3.63 -5.18
N ARG A 81 -18.91 -4.48 -6.09
CA ARG A 81 -18.19 -4.03 -7.31
C ARG A 81 -19.07 -3.13 -8.18
N GLU A 82 -20.34 -3.48 -8.36
CA GLU A 82 -21.30 -2.67 -9.10
C GLU A 82 -21.55 -1.31 -8.41
N ALA A 83 -21.72 -1.32 -7.09
CA ALA A 83 -21.90 -0.09 -6.31
C ALA A 83 -20.67 0.82 -6.38
N LEU A 84 -19.45 0.27 -6.28
CA LEU A 84 -18.22 1.04 -6.43
C LEU A 84 -18.09 1.63 -7.83
N ALA A 85 -18.40 0.86 -8.88
CA ALA A 85 -18.40 1.35 -10.26
C ALA A 85 -19.42 2.50 -10.48
N SER A 86 -20.55 2.47 -9.77
CA SER A 86 -21.58 3.51 -9.82
C SER A 86 -21.14 4.87 -9.26
N LEU A 87 -19.99 4.94 -8.59
CA LEU A 87 -19.42 6.19 -8.07
C LEU A 87 -18.67 7.01 -9.15
N ALA A 88 -18.44 6.45 -10.33
CA ALA A 88 -17.74 7.13 -11.42
C ALA A 88 -18.36 8.48 -11.84
N PRO A 89 -19.69 8.65 -11.95
CA PRO A 89 -20.30 9.96 -12.24
C PRO A 89 -20.08 10.99 -11.12
N GLN A 90 -19.74 10.56 -9.91
CA GLN A 90 -19.41 11.44 -8.79
C GLN A 90 -17.93 11.84 -8.77
N GLY A 91 -17.16 11.41 -9.77
CA GLY A 91 -15.75 11.73 -9.95
C GLY A 91 -14.77 10.76 -9.29
N LEU A 92 -15.25 9.61 -8.77
CA LEU A 92 -14.38 8.56 -8.24
C LEU A 92 -14.09 7.53 -9.34
N LYS A 93 -12.83 7.41 -9.72
CA LYS A 93 -12.35 6.31 -10.56
C LYS A 93 -11.80 5.22 -9.65
N ILE A 94 -12.42 4.06 -9.68
CA ILE A 94 -12.06 2.94 -8.81
C ILE A 94 -11.81 1.71 -9.68
N VAL A 95 -10.64 1.10 -9.50
CA VAL A 95 -10.31 -0.22 -10.06
C VAL A 95 -10.36 -1.21 -8.92
N VAL A 96 -11.07 -2.32 -9.10
CA VAL A 96 -11.25 -3.36 -8.08
C VAL A 96 -10.64 -4.66 -8.57
N GLU A 97 -9.67 -5.16 -7.85
CA GLU A 97 -8.97 -6.42 -8.11
C GLU A 97 -9.13 -7.36 -6.92
N SER A 98 -9.04 -8.67 -7.16
CA SER A 98 -8.97 -9.63 -6.05
C SER A 98 -7.57 -9.56 -5.44
N ALA A 99 -7.48 -9.52 -4.11
CA ALA A 99 -6.19 -9.55 -3.44
C ALA A 99 -5.47 -10.86 -3.74
N ALA A 100 -4.21 -10.77 -4.15
CA ALA A 100 -3.34 -11.93 -4.24
C ALA A 100 -2.88 -12.33 -2.82
N GLU A 101 -2.58 -13.61 -2.63
CA GLU A 101 -1.87 -14.02 -1.42
C GLU A 101 -0.52 -13.28 -1.34
N THR A 102 -0.39 -12.45 -0.33
CA THR A 102 0.85 -11.70 -0.10
C THR A 102 1.89 -12.67 0.47
N VAL A 103 2.79 -13.15 -0.37
CA VAL A 103 4.03 -13.76 0.10
C VAL A 103 4.87 -12.61 0.65
N LYS A 104 5.05 -12.55 1.99
CA LYS A 104 5.97 -11.55 2.58
C LYS A 104 7.33 -11.70 1.90
N PRO A 105 7.88 -10.63 1.31
CA PRO A 105 9.21 -10.69 0.72
C PRO A 105 10.22 -11.18 1.75
N ALA A 106 11.02 -12.19 1.39
CA ALA A 106 12.08 -12.68 2.26
C ALA A 106 13.25 -11.69 2.21
N GLY A 107 13.37 -10.85 3.25
CA GLY A 107 14.43 -9.86 3.31
C GLY A 107 14.36 -9.03 4.58
N LYS A 108 15.30 -8.11 4.71
CA LYS A 108 15.29 -7.10 5.76
C LYS A 108 14.80 -5.79 5.19
N GLU A 109 13.92 -5.12 5.90
CA GLU A 109 13.45 -3.79 5.53
C GLU A 109 14.48 -2.72 5.91
N PHE A 110 14.66 -1.75 5.04
CA PHE A 110 15.44 -0.54 5.30
C PHE A 110 14.66 0.68 4.85
N GLN A 111 14.82 1.76 5.57
CA GLN A 111 14.42 3.08 5.13
C GLN A 111 15.57 3.70 4.33
N PHE A 112 15.26 4.30 3.19
CA PHE A 112 16.24 5.11 2.46
C PHE A 112 15.79 6.56 2.40
N SER A 113 16.78 7.45 2.28
CA SER A 113 16.55 8.86 1.98
C SER A 113 17.57 9.36 0.96
N VAL A 114 17.13 10.28 0.12
CA VAL A 114 17.94 10.95 -0.90
C VAL A 114 17.66 12.44 -0.80
N VAL A 115 18.69 13.25 -0.72
CA VAL A 115 18.57 14.71 -0.67
C VAL A 115 19.65 15.35 -1.53
N GLY A 116 19.29 16.32 -2.37
CA GLY A 116 20.25 17.06 -3.18
C GLY A 116 19.59 18.07 -4.10
N ASN A 117 20.41 18.71 -4.96
CA ASN A 117 19.90 19.64 -5.96
C ASN A 117 18.98 18.91 -6.95
N ASP A 118 17.80 19.48 -7.24
CA ASP A 118 16.84 18.87 -8.16
C ASP A 118 17.41 18.82 -9.58
N ARG A 119 17.35 17.64 -10.17
CA ARG A 119 17.70 17.39 -11.57
C ARG A 119 16.99 16.17 -12.14
N PRO A 120 16.77 16.09 -13.45
CA PRO A 120 16.23 14.90 -14.08
C PRO A 120 17.13 13.68 -13.85
N GLY A 121 16.53 12.53 -13.57
CA GLY A 121 17.21 11.23 -13.50
C GLY A 121 17.42 10.67 -12.10
N ILE A 122 17.35 11.47 -11.01
CA ILE A 122 17.63 11.01 -9.64
C ILE A 122 16.82 9.75 -9.30
N VAL A 123 15.49 9.79 -9.48
CA VAL A 123 14.62 8.65 -9.17
C VAL A 123 14.97 7.43 -10.02
N PHE A 124 15.30 7.62 -11.30
CA PHE A 124 15.66 6.55 -12.21
C PHE A 124 16.94 5.83 -11.76
N GLU A 125 18.00 6.57 -11.48
CA GLU A 125 19.30 5.99 -11.09
C GLU A 125 19.19 5.23 -9.76
N ILE A 126 18.53 5.80 -8.76
CA ILE A 126 18.31 5.15 -7.47
C ILE A 126 17.44 3.88 -7.63
N ALA A 127 16.35 3.97 -8.38
CA ALA A 127 15.47 2.82 -8.61
C ALA A 127 16.19 1.71 -9.39
N GLN A 128 17.05 2.06 -10.36
CA GLN A 128 17.87 1.11 -11.12
C GLN A 128 18.91 0.41 -10.22
N ALA A 129 19.54 1.15 -9.30
CA ALA A 129 20.49 0.58 -8.35
C ALA A 129 19.85 -0.50 -7.47
N PHE A 130 18.63 -0.27 -7.00
CA PHE A 130 17.88 -1.25 -6.24
C PHE A 130 17.41 -2.42 -7.12
N ALA A 131 16.79 -2.15 -8.25
CA ALA A 131 16.24 -3.16 -9.14
C ALA A 131 17.29 -4.13 -9.67
N SER A 132 18.51 -3.65 -10.00
CA SER A 132 19.62 -4.48 -10.47
C SER A 132 20.08 -5.52 -9.45
N ARG A 133 19.75 -5.33 -8.17
CA ARG A 133 20.04 -6.23 -7.05
C ARG A 133 18.81 -6.99 -6.54
N HIS A 134 17.72 -6.95 -7.29
CA HIS A 134 16.43 -7.55 -6.88
C HIS A 134 15.89 -7.00 -5.55
N ILE A 135 16.25 -5.77 -5.19
CA ILE A 135 15.72 -5.04 -4.05
C ILE A 135 14.40 -4.43 -4.45
N ASN A 136 13.34 -4.78 -3.73
CA ASN A 136 12.02 -4.21 -3.96
C ASN A 136 11.86 -2.89 -3.19
N MET A 137 11.40 -1.86 -3.88
CA MET A 137 10.98 -0.59 -3.26
C MET A 137 9.48 -0.69 -2.97
N SER A 138 9.12 -0.74 -1.69
CA SER A 138 7.73 -0.90 -1.24
C SER A 138 7.03 0.44 -1.02
N GLU A 139 7.78 1.49 -0.72
CA GLU A 139 7.27 2.85 -0.55
C GLU A 139 8.24 3.86 -1.17
N LEU A 140 7.69 4.91 -1.77
CA LEU A 140 8.44 6.05 -2.28
C LEU A 140 7.60 7.32 -2.12
N GLU A 141 8.15 8.28 -1.41
CA GLU A 141 7.63 9.64 -1.31
C GLU A 141 8.70 10.61 -1.80
N THR A 142 8.32 11.57 -2.64
CA THR A 142 9.26 12.55 -3.19
C THR A 142 8.69 13.95 -3.08
N ALA A 143 9.55 14.93 -2.85
CA ALA A 143 9.22 16.34 -2.82
C ALA A 143 10.29 17.19 -3.50
N CYS A 144 9.86 18.25 -4.18
CA CYS A 144 10.75 19.31 -4.61
C CYS A 144 10.45 20.58 -3.82
N SER A 145 11.46 21.15 -3.22
CA SER A 145 11.40 22.40 -2.46
C SER A 145 12.41 23.42 -2.98
N SER A 146 12.38 24.62 -2.45
CA SER A 146 13.42 25.60 -2.73
C SER A 146 14.27 25.83 -1.48
N MET A 147 15.59 25.84 -1.64
CA MET A 147 16.49 26.14 -0.52
C MET A 147 16.19 27.53 0.06
N PRO A 148 16.10 27.66 1.40
CA PRO A 148 15.67 28.90 2.05
C PRO A 148 16.54 30.12 1.73
N TRP A 149 17.81 29.91 1.45
CA TRP A 149 18.79 31.00 1.29
C TRP A 149 19.22 31.28 -0.16
N SER A 150 19.31 30.22 -1.00
CA SER A 150 19.74 30.36 -2.40
C SER A 150 18.54 30.39 -3.36
N GLY A 151 17.41 29.86 -2.99
CA GLY A 151 16.26 29.65 -3.88
C GLY A 151 16.47 28.53 -4.89
N GLU A 152 17.57 27.80 -4.82
CA GLU A 152 17.84 26.67 -5.70
C GLU A 152 16.87 25.52 -5.44
N PRO A 153 16.40 24.82 -6.49
CA PRO A 153 15.51 23.70 -6.33
C PRO A 153 16.23 22.52 -5.64
N MET A 154 15.61 22.00 -4.60
CA MET A 154 16.08 20.84 -3.83
C MET A 154 15.10 19.68 -4.01
N PHE A 155 15.63 18.50 -4.30
CA PHE A 155 14.91 17.25 -4.36
C PHE A 155 15.12 16.47 -3.07
N GLU A 156 14.03 15.91 -2.56
CA GLU A 156 14.03 15.00 -1.42
C GLU A 156 13.23 13.74 -1.79
N ALA A 157 13.75 12.58 -1.45
CA ALA A 157 13.02 11.31 -1.54
C ALA A 157 13.23 10.52 -0.26
N THR A 158 12.17 9.84 0.17
CA THR A 158 12.20 8.86 1.25
C THR A 158 11.38 7.64 0.85
N GLY A 159 11.71 6.49 1.40
CA GLY A 159 10.93 5.29 1.12
C GLY A 159 11.42 4.08 1.88
N LEU A 160 10.74 2.95 1.62
CA LEU A 160 11.07 1.66 2.21
C LEU A 160 11.51 0.69 1.11
N ILE A 161 12.55 -0.06 1.40
CA ILE A 161 13.07 -1.11 0.52
C ILE A 161 13.15 -2.44 1.27
N GLN A 162 12.92 -3.53 0.53
CA GLN A 162 13.09 -4.91 1.01
C GLN A 162 14.36 -5.49 0.40
N VAL A 163 15.40 -5.63 1.22
CA VAL A 163 16.72 -6.13 0.80
C VAL A 163 16.78 -7.64 1.02
N PRO A 164 16.89 -8.45 -0.06
CA PRO A 164 17.07 -9.89 0.06
C PRO A 164 18.32 -10.26 0.86
N LYS A 165 18.28 -11.37 1.59
CA LYS A 165 19.43 -11.86 2.37
C LYS A 165 20.66 -12.19 1.54
N SER A 166 20.49 -12.36 0.22
CA SER A 166 21.57 -12.66 -0.74
C SER A 166 22.34 -11.41 -1.19
N VAL A 167 21.86 -10.22 -0.87
CA VAL A 167 22.51 -8.96 -1.24
C VAL A 167 23.68 -8.69 -0.29
N ASP A 168 24.84 -8.44 -0.88
CA ASP A 168 26.00 -7.94 -0.15
C ASP A 168 25.78 -6.45 0.16
N MET A 169 25.73 -6.14 1.44
CA MET A 169 25.44 -4.76 1.90
C MET A 169 26.59 -3.82 1.63
N ASP A 170 27.84 -4.30 1.68
CA ASP A 170 29.01 -3.45 1.43
C ASP A 170 29.04 -3.04 -0.06
N GLU A 171 28.79 -4.00 -0.98
CA GLU A 171 28.66 -3.70 -2.41
C GLU A 171 27.48 -2.76 -2.71
N LEU A 172 26.39 -2.87 -1.94
CA LEU A 172 25.25 -1.96 -2.09
C LEU A 172 25.62 -0.53 -1.67
N TYR A 173 26.28 -0.36 -0.52
CA TYR A 173 26.72 0.95 -0.05
C TYR A 173 27.72 1.59 -1.02
N ASP A 174 28.73 0.86 -1.47
CA ASP A 174 29.73 1.35 -2.43
C ASP A 174 29.07 1.84 -3.74
N HIS A 175 28.04 1.14 -4.20
CA HIS A 175 27.30 1.56 -5.41
C HIS A 175 26.43 2.78 -5.17
N LEU A 176 25.78 2.85 -4.02
CA LEU A 176 24.99 4.04 -3.68
C LEU A 176 25.85 5.27 -3.48
N ASP A 177 27.03 5.12 -2.91
CA ASP A 177 28.01 6.22 -2.77
C ASP A 177 28.48 6.69 -4.16
N THR A 178 28.74 5.77 -5.09
CA THR A 178 29.08 6.12 -6.48
C THR A 178 27.98 6.94 -7.14
N ILE A 179 26.73 6.52 -7.00
CA ILE A 179 25.57 7.24 -7.53
C ILE A 179 25.40 8.60 -6.85
N ALA A 180 25.59 8.65 -5.54
CA ALA A 180 25.51 9.87 -4.76
C ALA A 180 26.51 10.93 -5.26
N ASP A 181 27.75 10.51 -5.52
CA ASP A 181 28.80 11.38 -6.08
C ASP A 181 28.46 11.84 -7.51
N GLU A 182 28.02 10.93 -8.39
CA GLU A 182 27.64 11.26 -9.77
C GLU A 182 26.44 12.19 -9.86
N LEU A 183 25.49 12.01 -8.97
CA LEU A 183 24.26 12.79 -8.90
C LEU A 183 24.39 14.07 -8.04
N ALA A 184 25.47 14.20 -7.28
CA ALA A 184 25.64 15.24 -6.25
C ALA A 184 24.45 15.29 -5.28
N VAL A 185 24.09 14.13 -4.74
CA VAL A 185 23.04 13.94 -3.73
C VAL A 185 23.58 13.17 -2.54
N ASP A 186 22.96 13.34 -1.37
CA ASP A 186 23.18 12.48 -0.22
C ASP A 186 22.21 11.30 -0.27
N VAL A 187 22.71 10.06 -0.18
CA VAL A 187 21.91 8.84 -0.08
C VAL A 187 22.18 8.18 1.26
N ARG A 188 21.13 7.81 1.99
CA ARG A 188 21.26 7.14 3.27
C ARG A 188 20.35 5.92 3.32
N LEU A 189 20.85 4.84 3.95
CA LEU A 189 20.08 3.67 4.30
C LEU A 189 20.09 3.51 5.83
N GLU A 190 18.91 3.40 6.41
CA GLU A 190 18.73 3.19 7.84
C GLU A 190 17.98 1.88 8.07
N SER A 191 18.51 1.05 8.95
CA SER A 191 17.75 -0.11 9.45
C SER A 191 16.57 0.39 10.25
N PRO A 192 15.34 -0.14 10.07
CA PRO A 192 14.24 0.24 10.95
C PRO A 192 14.69 0.08 12.39
N THR A 193 14.51 1.10 13.19
CA THR A 193 14.67 1.01 14.64
C THR A 193 13.73 -0.10 15.11
N GLU A 194 14.27 -1.15 15.71
CA GLU A 194 13.44 -2.11 16.43
C GLU A 194 12.65 -1.29 17.46
N ASP A 195 11.35 -1.12 17.21
CA ASP A 195 10.44 -0.56 18.19
C ASP A 195 10.51 -1.45 19.43
N VAL A 196 11.26 -0.99 20.41
CA VAL A 196 11.29 -1.57 21.75
C VAL A 196 9.92 -1.27 22.36
N HIS A 197 8.95 -2.12 22.08
CA HIS A 197 7.72 -2.13 22.86
C HIS A 197 8.07 -2.51 24.32
N HIS A 198 8.06 -1.50 25.16
CA HIS A 198 8.00 -1.67 26.62
C HIS A 198 6.54 -1.68 27.06
#